data_da651183fda52fc28149ef65999d46ff
#
_entry.id   da651183fda52fc28149ef65999d46ff
#
_cell.length_a   1.000
_cell.length_b   1.000
_cell.length_c   1.000
_cell.angle_alpha   90.00
_cell.angle_beta   90.00
_cell.angle_gamma   90.00
#
_symmetry.space_group_name_H-M   'P 1'
#
loop_
_entity.id
_entity.type
_entity.pdbx_description
1 polymer ?
#
loop_
_entity_poly.entity_id
_entity_poly.type
_entity_poly.pdbx_seq_one_letter_code
_entity_poly.pdbx_strand_id
1 'polypeptide(L)'
;MKNWIFAALLAALSMMGVAQAQSKAGGSVEDGIRARFEQRFNAKPDSVTRTPFGLWEVVIGTEIYYVDQAVGYAFDGRVIDAKTREDLTAKKREELMRVDFKSLPLDQAVKTVRGDGSRTLVTFEDPNCGFCKKLHKDLTGLKNVTIYTFLYPILSQDSMEKSRAVWCSKDRAKAWEELMADGKAPLMPAADCKDPVQQVMELGRKLAVNGTPTLVFRDGRRMPGAVPLEKVETTFKEIAGK
;
A
#
# COMPACT_ATOMS: atom_id res chain seq x y z
N MET A 1 2.58 -39.64 -96.47
CA MET A 1 3.61 -38.61 -96.72
C MET A 1 3.58 -37.64 -95.55
N LYS A 2 4.73 -37.44 -94.98
CA LYS A 2 5.16 -36.43 -93.99
C LYS A 2 4.65 -36.52 -92.56
N ASN A 3 5.56 -37.04 -91.71
CA ASN A 3 5.63 -36.97 -90.29
C ASN A 3 5.84 -35.56 -89.78
N TRP A 4 5.18 -35.18 -88.70
CA TRP A 4 5.64 -34.07 -87.90
C TRP A 4 5.57 -34.45 -86.43
N ILE A 5 6.73 -34.46 -85.83
CA ILE A 5 7.03 -34.72 -84.43
C ILE A 5 6.76 -33.44 -83.65
N PHE A 6 5.88 -33.49 -82.64
CA PHE A 6 5.71 -32.42 -81.70
C PHE A 6 6.52 -32.72 -80.43
N ALA A 7 7.55 -31.88 -80.24
CA ALA A 7 8.29 -31.85 -78.99
C ALA A 7 7.49 -31.09 -77.91
N ALA A 8 7.20 -31.77 -76.83
CA ALA A 8 6.54 -31.16 -75.66
C ALA A 8 7.60 -30.51 -74.76
N LEU A 9 7.61 -29.21 -74.64
CA LEU A 9 8.36 -28.44 -73.65
C LEU A 9 7.55 -28.39 -72.35
N LEU A 10 8.06 -29.07 -71.27
CA LEU A 10 7.57 -28.93 -69.93
C LEU A 10 8.17 -27.69 -69.31
N ALA A 11 7.33 -26.64 -69.15
CA ALA A 11 7.66 -25.47 -68.33
C ALA A 11 7.33 -25.76 -66.88
N ALA A 12 8.35 -26.02 -66.04
CA ALA A 12 8.21 -26.11 -64.57
C ALA A 12 8.04 -24.69 -63.99
N LEU A 13 6.80 -24.33 -63.62
CA LEU A 13 6.52 -23.14 -62.79
C LEU A 13 6.93 -23.41 -61.37
N SER A 14 8.07 -22.86 -60.95
CA SER A 14 8.49 -22.77 -59.55
C SER A 14 7.60 -21.80 -58.82
N MET A 15 6.60 -22.28 -58.09
CA MET A 15 5.86 -21.47 -57.10
C MET A 15 6.80 -21.24 -55.91
N MET A 16 7.48 -20.10 -55.87
CA MET A 16 8.06 -19.56 -54.67
C MET A 16 6.96 -19.16 -53.75
N GLY A 17 6.66 -20.03 -52.77
CA GLY A 17 5.80 -19.71 -51.66
C GLY A 17 6.46 -18.62 -50.80
N VAL A 18 5.96 -17.38 -50.92
CA VAL A 18 6.29 -16.32 -49.96
C VAL A 18 5.65 -16.73 -48.61
N ALA A 19 6.43 -17.35 -47.73
CA ALA A 19 6.05 -17.52 -46.36
C ALA A 19 5.94 -16.12 -45.74
N GLN A 20 4.71 -15.61 -45.68
CA GLN A 20 4.39 -14.46 -44.85
C GLN A 20 4.66 -14.88 -43.40
N ALA A 21 5.81 -14.45 -42.88
CA ALA A 21 6.07 -14.44 -41.46
C ALA A 21 5.03 -13.51 -40.81
N GLN A 22 3.88 -14.07 -40.40
CA GLN A 22 2.98 -13.43 -39.47
C GLN A 22 3.74 -13.24 -38.17
N SER A 23 4.30 -12.04 -37.98
CA SER A 23 4.81 -11.62 -36.71
C SER A 23 3.67 -11.69 -35.72
N LYS A 24 3.73 -12.64 -34.77
CA LYS A 24 2.93 -12.66 -33.55
C LYS A 24 3.34 -11.46 -32.70
N ALA A 25 2.97 -10.27 -33.09
CA ALA A 25 2.93 -9.08 -32.24
C ALA A 25 1.53 -9.00 -31.63
N GLY A 26 1.15 -10.02 -30.87
CA GLY A 26 -0.11 -10.09 -30.13
C GLY A 26 0.14 -9.77 -28.67
N GLY A 27 0.69 -8.61 -28.34
CA GLY A 27 0.59 -8.07 -26.99
C GLY A 27 -0.87 -7.72 -26.70
N SER A 28 -1.31 -7.92 -25.43
CA SER A 28 -2.65 -7.51 -25.03
C SER A 28 -2.84 -5.99 -25.19
N VAL A 29 -4.09 -5.52 -25.18
CA VAL A 29 -4.36 -4.06 -25.21
C VAL A 29 -3.67 -3.38 -24.04
N GLU A 30 -3.66 -4.03 -22.88
CA GLU A 30 -2.97 -3.61 -21.66
C GLU A 30 -1.46 -3.42 -21.88
N ASP A 31 -0.80 -4.37 -22.55
CA ASP A 31 0.65 -4.27 -22.87
C ASP A 31 0.94 -3.07 -23.79
N GLY A 32 0.06 -2.84 -24.76
CA GLY A 32 0.17 -1.67 -25.63
C GLY A 32 0.01 -0.35 -24.88
N ILE A 33 -0.90 -0.28 -23.90
CA ILE A 33 -1.09 0.90 -23.05
C ILE A 33 0.11 1.07 -22.13
N ARG A 34 0.57 -0.01 -21.50
CA ARG A 34 1.77 -0.01 -20.64
C ARG A 34 2.99 0.56 -21.35
N ALA A 35 3.28 0.06 -22.55
CA ALA A 35 4.42 0.52 -23.35
C ALA A 35 4.31 2.01 -23.73
N ARG A 36 3.11 2.47 -24.15
CA ARG A 36 2.90 3.88 -24.49
C ARG A 36 2.99 4.79 -23.25
N PHE A 37 2.49 4.33 -22.10
CA PHE A 37 2.57 5.08 -20.86
C PHE A 37 4.03 5.23 -20.42
N GLU A 38 4.79 4.12 -20.41
CA GLU A 38 6.21 4.12 -20.05
C GLU A 38 7.01 5.06 -20.98
N GLN A 39 6.75 5.02 -22.27
CA GLN A 39 7.40 5.91 -23.24
C GLN A 39 7.10 7.40 -22.99
N ARG A 40 5.86 7.75 -22.60
CA ARG A 40 5.43 9.16 -22.48
C ARG A 40 5.73 9.76 -21.11
N PHE A 41 5.64 8.96 -20.05
CA PHE A 41 5.78 9.40 -18.66
C PHE A 41 7.13 9.00 -18.04
N ASN A 42 7.96 8.22 -18.77
CA ASN A 42 9.21 7.65 -18.26
C ASN A 42 9.02 6.91 -16.91
N ALA A 43 7.88 6.25 -16.76
CA ALA A 43 7.47 5.54 -15.54
C ALA A 43 6.80 4.22 -15.93
N LYS A 44 7.29 3.12 -15.33
CA LYS A 44 6.77 1.77 -15.61
C LYS A 44 5.52 1.48 -14.76
N PRO A 45 4.36 1.23 -15.38
CA PRO A 45 3.16 0.87 -14.63
C PRO A 45 3.28 -0.48 -13.90
N ASP A 46 2.83 -0.53 -12.65
CA ASP A 46 2.65 -1.78 -11.90
C ASP A 46 1.44 -2.55 -12.45
N SER A 47 0.34 -1.85 -12.73
CA SER A 47 -0.83 -2.44 -13.36
C SER A 47 -1.49 -1.51 -14.37
N VAL A 48 -2.17 -2.12 -15.35
CA VAL A 48 -3.06 -1.45 -16.30
C VAL A 48 -4.35 -2.25 -16.32
N THR A 49 -5.49 -1.62 -16.02
CA THR A 49 -6.78 -2.30 -15.87
C THR A 49 -7.88 -1.49 -16.54
N ARG A 50 -8.78 -2.17 -17.28
CA ARG A 50 -9.93 -1.51 -17.87
C ARG A 50 -10.96 -1.14 -16.82
N THR A 51 -11.41 0.11 -16.82
CA THR A 51 -12.48 0.57 -15.92
C THR A 51 -13.87 0.37 -16.54
N PRO A 52 -14.92 0.26 -15.73
CA PRO A 52 -16.29 0.15 -16.23
C PRO A 52 -16.82 1.42 -16.90
N PHE A 53 -16.13 2.54 -16.75
CA PHE A 53 -16.49 3.84 -17.34
C PHE A 53 -15.66 4.20 -18.60
N GLY A 54 -14.97 3.20 -19.19
CA GLY A 54 -14.37 3.33 -20.53
C GLY A 54 -12.93 3.84 -20.59
N LEU A 55 -12.35 4.27 -19.48
CA LEU A 55 -10.92 4.60 -19.37
C LEU A 55 -10.11 3.39 -18.91
N TRP A 56 -8.80 3.54 -18.93
CA TRP A 56 -7.85 2.58 -18.38
C TRP A 56 -7.22 3.15 -17.11
N GLU A 57 -7.29 2.39 -16.03
CA GLU A 57 -6.60 2.69 -14.78
C GLU A 57 -5.15 2.21 -14.90
N VAL A 58 -4.22 3.13 -14.69
CA VAL A 58 -2.77 2.88 -14.67
C VAL A 58 -2.26 3.18 -13.27
N VAL A 59 -1.60 2.21 -12.65
CA VAL A 59 -1.09 2.32 -11.28
C VAL A 59 0.43 2.30 -11.30
N ILE A 60 1.04 3.21 -10.55
CA ILE A 60 2.48 3.28 -10.28
C ILE A 60 2.65 3.50 -8.77
N GLY A 61 3.06 2.47 -8.03
CA GLY A 61 3.08 2.54 -6.57
C GLY A 61 1.69 2.81 -6.00
N THR A 62 1.47 4.01 -5.47
CA THR A 62 0.18 4.49 -4.97
C THR A 62 -0.46 5.56 -5.85
N GLU A 63 0.22 5.94 -6.93
CA GLU A 63 -0.28 6.89 -7.92
C GLU A 63 -1.23 6.19 -8.88
N ILE A 64 -2.35 6.85 -9.19
CA ILE A 64 -3.40 6.31 -10.06
C ILE A 64 -3.70 7.32 -11.15
N TYR A 65 -3.53 6.90 -12.39
CA TYR A 65 -3.88 7.68 -13.57
C TYR A 65 -5.01 6.99 -14.33
N TYR A 66 -5.89 7.77 -14.96
CA TYR A 66 -6.89 7.26 -15.89
C TYR A 66 -6.55 7.75 -17.29
N VAL A 67 -6.41 6.82 -18.24
CA VAL A 67 -5.96 7.16 -19.61
C VAL A 67 -6.94 6.62 -20.66
N ASP A 68 -6.97 7.25 -21.82
CA ASP A 68 -7.58 6.68 -23.02
C ASP A 68 -6.69 5.55 -23.57
N GLN A 69 -7.22 4.70 -24.44
CA GLN A 69 -6.49 3.54 -24.99
C GLN A 69 -5.22 3.95 -25.77
N ALA A 70 -5.22 5.13 -26.38
CA ALA A 70 -4.05 5.66 -27.09
C ALA A 70 -3.02 6.31 -26.16
N VAL A 71 -3.37 6.49 -24.87
CA VAL A 71 -2.61 7.28 -23.89
C VAL A 71 -2.39 8.72 -24.38
N GLY A 72 -3.33 9.24 -25.17
CA GLY A 72 -3.31 10.62 -25.65
C GLY A 72 -3.60 11.61 -24.55
N TYR A 73 -4.40 11.20 -23.58
CA TYR A 73 -4.77 11.99 -22.41
C TYR A 73 -4.58 11.15 -21.15
N ALA A 74 -4.07 11.77 -20.09
CA ALA A 74 -3.98 11.20 -18.75
C ALA A 74 -4.67 12.14 -17.77
N PHE A 75 -5.54 11.57 -16.95
CA PHE A 75 -6.23 12.27 -15.88
C PHE A 75 -5.59 11.86 -14.54
N ASP A 76 -5.03 12.83 -13.86
CA ASP A 76 -4.57 12.70 -12.46
C ASP A 76 -5.61 13.36 -11.58
N GLY A 77 -6.38 12.56 -10.86
CA GLY A 77 -7.48 13.07 -10.05
C GLY A 77 -8.42 11.99 -9.52
N ARG A 78 -9.57 12.47 -9.03
CA ARG A 78 -10.60 11.60 -8.42
C ARG A 78 -11.66 11.24 -9.44
N VAL A 79 -12.01 9.96 -9.47
CA VAL A 79 -13.20 9.45 -10.17
C VAL A 79 -14.25 9.14 -9.13
N ILE A 80 -15.40 9.78 -9.25
CA ILE A 80 -16.55 9.62 -8.35
C ILE A 80 -17.69 8.97 -9.13
N ASP A 81 -18.21 7.87 -8.62
CA ASP A 81 -19.46 7.30 -9.13
C ASP A 81 -20.60 8.26 -8.82
N ALA A 82 -21.20 8.84 -9.86
CA ALA A 82 -22.24 9.86 -9.70
C ALA A 82 -23.54 9.32 -9.10
N LYS A 83 -23.80 8.01 -9.16
CA LYS A 83 -24.98 7.36 -8.60
C LYS A 83 -24.84 7.09 -7.11
N THR A 84 -23.69 6.50 -6.73
CA THR A 84 -23.42 6.09 -5.35
C THR A 84 -22.68 7.15 -4.54
N ARG A 85 -22.08 8.14 -5.21
CA ARG A 85 -21.16 9.15 -4.69
C ARG A 85 -19.87 8.55 -4.10
N GLU A 86 -19.59 7.28 -4.42
CA GLU A 86 -18.35 6.62 -4.01
C GLU A 86 -17.15 7.21 -4.76
N ASP A 87 -16.07 7.50 -4.04
CA ASP A 87 -14.77 7.86 -4.61
C ASP A 87 -14.00 6.59 -4.98
N LEU A 88 -14.06 6.22 -6.26
CA LEU A 88 -13.44 5.00 -6.76
C LEU A 88 -11.91 5.08 -6.69
N THR A 89 -11.33 6.26 -6.89
CA THR A 89 -9.89 6.48 -6.79
C THR A 89 -9.41 6.33 -5.34
N ALA A 90 -10.14 6.91 -4.37
CA ALA A 90 -9.80 6.75 -2.95
C ALA A 90 -9.89 5.28 -2.53
N LYS A 91 -10.93 4.58 -2.94
CA LYS A 91 -11.12 3.14 -2.67
C LYS A 91 -9.97 2.31 -3.23
N LYS A 92 -9.57 2.56 -4.48
CA LYS A 92 -8.45 1.87 -5.11
C LYS A 92 -7.13 2.17 -4.38
N ARG A 93 -6.91 3.42 -3.99
CA ARG A 93 -5.72 3.80 -3.22
C ARG A 93 -5.68 3.11 -1.85
N GLU A 94 -6.82 2.98 -1.18
CA GLU A 94 -6.91 2.19 0.07
C GLU A 94 -6.54 0.71 -0.16
N GLU A 95 -6.97 0.12 -1.28
CA GLU A 95 -6.60 -1.26 -1.65
C GLU A 95 -5.09 -1.41 -1.88
N LEU A 96 -4.49 -0.48 -2.63
CA LEU A 96 -3.06 -0.47 -2.92
C LEU A 96 -2.20 -0.28 -1.65
N MET A 97 -2.72 0.46 -0.68
CA MET A 97 -2.04 0.70 0.59
C MET A 97 -2.28 -0.37 1.65
N ARG A 98 -2.98 -1.47 1.34
CA ARG A 98 -3.20 -2.54 2.32
C ARG A 98 -1.90 -3.17 2.76
N VAL A 99 -1.82 -3.43 4.05
CA VAL A 99 -0.68 -4.09 4.69
C VAL A 99 -1.01 -5.57 4.88
N ASP A 100 -0.08 -6.45 4.53
CA ASP A 100 -0.19 -7.85 4.98
C ASP A 100 0.02 -7.90 6.50
N PHE A 101 -1.10 -7.91 7.21
CA PHE A 101 -1.10 -7.88 8.68
C PHE A 101 -0.31 -9.05 9.30
N LYS A 102 -0.29 -10.21 8.64
CA LYS A 102 0.41 -11.41 9.13
C LYS A 102 1.93 -11.28 9.06
N SER A 103 2.42 -10.40 8.19
CA SER A 103 3.85 -10.14 8.04
C SER A 103 4.42 -9.14 9.05
N LEU A 104 3.55 -8.53 9.88
CA LEU A 104 4.00 -7.54 10.87
C LEU A 104 4.72 -8.21 12.04
N PRO A 105 5.94 -7.77 12.40
CA PRO A 105 6.70 -8.29 13.55
C PRO A 105 6.14 -7.72 14.87
N LEU A 106 4.99 -8.24 15.32
CA LEU A 106 4.28 -7.71 16.49
C LEU A 106 5.07 -7.80 17.81
N ASP A 107 6.07 -8.67 17.88
CA ASP A 107 7.03 -8.77 18.98
C ASP A 107 7.95 -7.53 19.12
N GLN A 108 8.06 -6.72 18.06
CA GLN A 108 8.78 -5.45 18.03
C GLN A 108 7.90 -4.24 18.36
N ALA A 109 6.65 -4.46 18.76
CA ALA A 109 5.72 -3.41 19.16
C ALA A 109 5.45 -3.40 20.66
N VAL A 110 5.13 -2.24 21.20
CA VAL A 110 4.58 -2.13 22.56
C VAL A 110 3.15 -2.63 22.54
N LYS A 111 2.86 -3.65 23.35
CA LYS A 111 1.54 -4.28 23.44
C LYS A 111 0.75 -3.72 24.61
N THR A 112 -0.41 -3.16 24.34
CA THR A 112 -1.39 -2.72 25.35
C THR A 112 -2.68 -3.51 25.17
N VAL A 113 -3.25 -4.03 26.25
CA VAL A 113 -4.51 -4.80 26.22
C VAL A 113 -5.56 -4.08 27.06
N ARG A 114 -6.76 -3.93 26.50
CA ARG A 114 -7.91 -3.35 27.18
C ARG A 114 -9.09 -4.31 27.09
N GLY A 115 -9.72 -4.62 28.23
CA GLY A 115 -10.78 -5.61 28.31
C GLY A 115 -10.29 -7.01 27.95
N ASP A 116 -11.04 -7.75 27.13
CA ASP A 116 -10.69 -9.12 26.68
C ASP A 116 -9.64 -9.16 25.57
N GLY A 117 -9.29 -8.00 24.98
CA GLY A 117 -8.29 -7.90 23.93
C GLY A 117 -8.67 -8.54 22.59
N SER A 118 -9.94 -8.88 22.38
CA SER A 118 -10.42 -9.67 21.22
C SER A 118 -10.22 -8.99 19.86
N ARG A 119 -10.26 -7.67 19.82
CA ARG A 119 -9.99 -6.88 18.60
C ARG A 119 -8.52 -6.51 18.56
N THR A 120 -7.96 -6.37 17.36
CA THR A 120 -6.54 -6.05 17.20
C THR A 120 -6.36 -4.80 16.35
N LEU A 121 -5.55 -3.87 16.86
CA LEU A 121 -5.13 -2.65 16.18
C LEU A 121 -3.61 -2.56 16.23
N VAL A 122 -3.01 -2.14 15.12
CA VAL A 122 -1.61 -1.76 15.07
C VAL A 122 -1.51 -0.26 14.82
N THR A 123 -0.59 0.41 15.50
CA THR A 123 -0.31 1.83 15.28
C THR A 123 1.18 2.06 15.05
N PHE A 124 1.52 3.02 14.19
CA PHE A 124 2.88 3.57 14.06
C PHE A 124 2.84 4.97 14.65
N GLU A 125 3.58 5.20 15.73
CA GLU A 125 3.48 6.43 16.50
C GLU A 125 4.86 6.99 16.87
N ASP A 126 4.95 8.33 16.88
CA ASP A 126 6.11 9.07 17.35
C ASP A 126 5.78 9.72 18.71
N PRO A 127 6.65 9.58 19.74
CA PRO A 127 6.39 10.09 21.09
C PRO A 127 6.26 11.62 21.16
N ASN A 128 6.80 12.35 20.19
CA ASN A 128 6.70 13.81 20.13
C ASN A 128 5.59 14.32 19.21
N CYS A 129 4.88 13.40 18.54
CA CYS A 129 3.81 13.77 17.63
C CYS A 129 2.55 14.19 18.39
N GLY A 130 2.11 15.44 18.22
CA GLY A 130 0.89 15.95 18.84
C GLY A 130 -0.38 15.21 18.39
N PHE A 131 -0.44 14.77 17.13
CA PHE A 131 -1.55 13.94 16.63
C PHE A 131 -1.54 12.53 17.20
N CYS A 132 -0.35 11.96 17.52
CA CYS A 132 -0.26 10.69 18.22
C CYS A 132 -0.78 10.80 19.66
N LYS A 133 -0.43 11.86 20.37
CA LYS A 133 -0.97 12.14 21.71
C LYS A 133 -2.50 12.30 21.68
N LYS A 134 -3.03 13.00 20.66
CA LYS A 134 -4.47 13.10 20.46
C LYS A 134 -5.09 11.72 20.23
N LEU A 135 -4.55 10.93 19.30
CA LEU A 135 -5.02 9.56 19.02
C LEU A 135 -4.97 8.71 20.29
N HIS A 136 -3.87 8.74 21.03
CA HIS A 136 -3.71 8.00 22.27
C HIS A 136 -4.86 8.30 23.25
N LYS A 137 -5.17 9.58 23.45
CA LYS A 137 -6.30 10.02 24.27
C LYS A 137 -7.64 9.49 23.74
N ASP A 138 -7.89 9.60 22.43
CA ASP A 138 -9.14 9.13 21.82
C ASP A 138 -9.28 7.60 21.96
N LEU A 139 -8.19 6.84 21.79
CA LEU A 139 -8.17 5.39 21.90
C LEU A 139 -8.39 4.88 23.35
N THR A 140 -8.30 5.73 24.39
CA THR A 140 -8.67 5.31 25.76
C THR A 140 -10.12 4.85 25.85
N GLY A 141 -10.99 5.34 24.96
CA GLY A 141 -12.39 4.92 24.87
C GLY A 141 -12.61 3.52 24.26
N LEU A 142 -11.61 2.93 23.60
CA LEU A 142 -11.72 1.59 23.02
C LEU A 142 -11.79 0.53 24.12
N LYS A 143 -12.72 -0.42 23.95
CA LYS A 143 -12.85 -1.60 24.83
C LYS A 143 -12.53 -2.85 24.04
N ASN A 144 -12.12 -3.91 24.74
CA ASN A 144 -11.91 -5.24 24.15
C ASN A 144 -10.93 -5.20 22.95
N VAL A 145 -9.78 -4.57 23.15
CA VAL A 145 -8.78 -4.38 22.09
C VAL A 145 -7.36 -4.65 22.57
N THR A 146 -6.59 -5.31 21.73
CA THR A 146 -5.13 -5.38 21.82
C THR A 146 -4.54 -4.37 20.82
N ILE A 147 -3.78 -3.40 21.32
CA ILE A 147 -3.07 -2.40 20.51
C ILE A 147 -1.60 -2.74 20.49
N TYR A 148 -1.02 -2.87 19.30
CA TYR A 148 0.41 -3.02 19.07
C TYR A 148 0.94 -1.71 18.51
N THR A 149 1.67 -0.94 19.32
CA THR A 149 2.26 0.34 18.94
C THR A 149 3.70 0.14 18.50
N PHE A 150 3.98 0.31 17.23
CA PHE A 150 5.33 0.45 16.71
C PHE A 150 5.85 1.85 17.04
N LEU A 151 6.93 1.93 17.82
CA LEU A 151 7.59 3.18 18.13
C LEU A 151 8.35 3.67 16.89
N TYR A 152 7.76 4.63 16.19
CA TYR A 152 8.20 5.10 14.87
C TYR A 152 8.66 6.56 14.92
N PRO A 153 9.87 6.84 15.45
CA PRO A 153 10.38 8.19 15.75
C PRO A 153 10.92 8.89 14.49
N ILE A 154 10.03 9.47 13.71
CA ILE A 154 10.38 10.17 12.46
C ILE A 154 10.60 11.68 12.61
N LEU A 155 10.25 12.27 13.76
CA LEU A 155 10.23 13.71 13.91
C LEU A 155 11.56 14.30 14.40
N SER A 156 12.27 13.62 15.31
CA SER A 156 13.46 14.17 15.92
C SER A 156 14.38 13.12 16.56
N GLN A 157 15.61 13.53 16.90
CA GLN A 157 16.52 12.73 17.71
C GLN A 157 15.95 12.45 19.11
N ASP A 158 15.27 13.42 19.73
CA ASP A 158 14.60 13.24 21.01
C ASP A 158 13.46 12.19 20.92
N SER A 159 12.77 12.11 19.79
CA SER A 159 11.79 11.02 19.53
C SER A 159 12.46 9.65 19.55
N MET A 160 13.65 9.55 18.96
CA MET A 160 14.45 8.32 18.94
C MET A 160 14.84 7.90 20.36
N GLU A 161 15.35 8.83 21.16
CA GLU A 161 15.77 8.59 22.53
C GLU A 161 14.59 8.17 23.42
N LYS A 162 13.47 8.86 23.33
CA LYS A 162 12.24 8.51 24.05
C LYS A 162 11.70 7.14 23.65
N SER A 163 11.72 6.81 22.37
CA SER A 163 11.29 5.50 21.88
C SER A 163 12.16 4.38 22.45
N ARG A 164 13.46 4.54 22.45
CA ARG A 164 14.40 3.60 23.08
C ARG A 164 14.17 3.48 24.59
N ALA A 165 13.96 4.60 25.28
CA ALA A 165 13.68 4.62 26.71
C ALA A 165 12.39 3.87 27.07
N VAL A 166 11.31 4.05 26.29
CA VAL A 166 10.05 3.30 26.43
C VAL A 166 10.29 1.81 26.20
N TRP A 167 10.96 1.45 25.11
CA TRP A 167 11.20 0.03 24.79
C TRP A 167 12.02 -0.68 25.88
N CYS A 168 13.01 0.00 26.41
CA CYS A 168 13.90 -0.55 27.42
C CYS A 168 13.36 -0.49 28.88
N SER A 169 12.16 0.08 29.04
CA SER A 169 11.48 0.09 30.34
C SER A 169 11.01 -1.32 30.73
N LYS A 170 11.00 -1.61 32.02
CA LYS A 170 10.50 -2.89 32.57
C LYS A 170 9.04 -3.16 32.17
N ASP A 171 8.22 -2.11 32.18
CA ASP A 171 6.83 -2.12 31.73
C ASP A 171 6.67 -1.11 30.58
N ARG A 172 6.80 -1.62 29.37
CA ARG A 172 6.74 -0.82 28.14
C ARG A 172 5.38 -0.15 27.94
N ALA A 173 4.31 -0.87 28.25
CA ALA A 173 2.95 -0.37 28.10
C ALA A 173 2.69 0.82 29.02
N LYS A 174 3.06 0.69 30.29
CA LYS A 174 2.95 1.77 31.27
C LYS A 174 3.83 2.96 30.90
N ALA A 175 5.08 2.72 30.50
CA ALA A 175 6.01 3.76 30.09
C ALA A 175 5.49 4.55 28.88
N TRP A 176 4.88 3.86 27.90
CA TRP A 176 4.25 4.50 26.76
C TRP A 176 3.03 5.32 27.16
N GLU A 177 2.15 4.76 28.00
CA GLU A 177 0.95 5.46 28.51
C GLU A 177 1.35 6.78 29.24
N GLU A 178 2.28 6.72 30.19
CA GLU A 178 2.74 7.90 30.95
C GLU A 178 3.39 8.95 30.04
N LEU A 179 4.14 8.52 29.03
CA LEU A 179 4.77 9.45 28.07
C LEU A 179 3.73 10.14 27.20
N MET A 180 2.75 9.41 26.71
CA MET A 180 1.75 9.96 25.75
C MET A 180 0.68 10.78 26.46
N ALA A 181 0.24 10.35 27.67
CA ALA A 181 -0.80 11.04 28.44
C ALA A 181 -0.24 12.26 29.20
N ASP A 182 0.89 12.08 29.89
CA ASP A 182 1.41 13.05 30.88
C ASP A 182 2.70 13.73 30.42
N GLY A 183 3.29 13.31 29.31
CA GLY A 183 4.59 13.79 28.84
C GLY A 183 5.77 13.29 29.70
N LYS A 184 5.54 12.30 30.57
CA LYS A 184 6.53 11.77 31.49
C LYS A 184 7.43 10.76 30.78
N ALA A 185 8.58 11.22 30.30
CA ALA A 185 9.53 10.34 29.66
C ALA A 185 10.19 9.39 30.66
N PRO A 186 10.38 8.09 30.29
CA PRO A 186 11.17 7.16 31.10
C PRO A 186 12.63 7.63 31.18
N LEU A 187 13.35 7.09 32.17
CA LEU A 187 14.80 7.29 32.25
C LEU A 187 15.51 6.75 31.00
N MET A 188 16.61 7.36 30.63
CA MET A 188 17.44 6.88 29.54
C MET A 188 17.86 5.42 29.79
N PRO A 189 17.78 4.55 28.78
CA PRO A 189 18.10 3.15 28.94
C PRO A 189 19.59 2.93 29.20
N ALA A 190 19.90 1.80 29.81
CA ALA A 190 21.28 1.33 29.89
C ALA A 190 21.87 1.13 28.48
N ALA A 191 23.17 1.31 28.35
CA ALA A 191 23.85 1.27 27.05
C ALA A 191 23.77 -0.08 26.34
N ASP A 192 23.55 -1.16 27.07
CA ASP A 192 23.45 -2.54 26.59
C ASP A 192 22.02 -2.96 26.20
N CYS A 193 21.04 -2.09 26.39
CA CYS A 193 19.66 -2.39 25.98
C CYS A 193 19.55 -2.49 24.47
N LYS A 194 19.07 -3.65 24.00
CA LYS A 194 18.77 -3.89 22.58
C LYS A 194 17.32 -3.51 22.30
N ASP A 195 17.15 -2.55 21.40
CA ASP A 195 15.83 -2.09 20.97
C ASP A 195 15.62 -2.32 19.46
N PRO A 196 14.35 -2.46 19.00
CA PRO A 196 14.01 -2.69 17.59
C PRO A 196 13.73 -1.38 16.84
N VAL A 197 14.04 -0.20 17.40
CA VAL A 197 13.58 1.08 16.83
C VAL A 197 14.06 1.26 15.39
N GLN A 198 15.30 0.86 15.07
CA GLN A 198 15.82 0.92 13.71
C GLN A 198 15.07 -0.04 12.76
N GLN A 199 14.79 -1.26 13.20
CA GLN A 199 13.99 -2.24 12.44
C GLN A 199 12.56 -1.74 12.20
N VAL A 200 11.96 -1.06 13.20
CA VAL A 200 10.65 -0.42 13.07
C VAL A 200 10.70 0.74 12.08
N MET A 201 11.78 1.52 12.08
CA MET A 201 12.00 2.59 11.08
C MET A 201 12.10 2.02 9.65
N GLU A 202 12.78 0.92 9.47
CA GLU A 202 12.89 0.22 8.17
C GLU A 202 11.54 -0.38 7.75
N LEU A 203 10.82 -0.99 8.69
CA LEU A 203 9.46 -1.52 8.46
C LEU A 203 8.52 -0.41 7.99
N GLY A 204 8.49 0.73 8.69
CA GLY A 204 7.64 1.86 8.32
C GLY A 204 7.97 2.40 6.92
N ARG A 205 9.25 2.51 6.56
CA ARG A 205 9.67 2.90 5.21
C ARG A 205 9.21 1.88 4.16
N LYS A 206 9.44 0.58 4.41
CA LYS A 206 9.02 -0.51 3.51
C LYS A 206 7.51 -0.50 3.28
N LEU A 207 6.74 -0.19 4.30
CA LEU A 207 5.28 -0.09 4.23
C LEU A 207 4.81 1.28 3.71
N ALA A 208 5.69 2.19 3.33
CA ALA A 208 5.38 3.56 2.94
C ALA A 208 4.50 4.28 3.99
N VAL A 209 4.85 4.13 5.28
CA VAL A 209 4.25 4.91 6.37
C VAL A 209 4.93 6.27 6.41
N ASN A 210 4.30 7.28 5.79
CA ASN A 210 4.89 8.60 5.56
C ASN A 210 4.54 9.61 6.68
N GLY A 211 3.83 9.17 7.72
CA GLY A 211 3.45 10.05 8.82
C GLY A 211 2.88 9.30 10.01
N THR A 212 2.86 9.98 11.15
CA THR A 212 2.34 9.48 12.41
C THR A 212 1.17 10.34 12.90
N PRO A 213 0.18 9.73 13.53
CA PRO A 213 -0.01 8.28 13.65
C PRO A 213 -0.46 7.65 12.35
N THR A 214 -0.20 6.36 12.17
CA THR A 214 -0.83 5.54 11.12
C THR A 214 -1.39 4.28 11.77
N LEU A 215 -2.66 3.98 11.53
CA LEU A 215 -3.36 2.80 12.06
C LEU A 215 -3.39 1.71 11.00
N VAL A 216 -3.23 0.44 11.42
CA VAL A 216 -3.39 -0.74 10.58
C VAL A 216 -4.32 -1.72 11.27
N PHE A 217 -5.37 -2.13 10.57
CA PHE A 217 -6.36 -3.08 11.05
C PHE A 217 -6.02 -4.51 10.61
N ARG A 218 -6.65 -5.49 11.27
CA ARG A 218 -6.36 -6.91 11.02
C ARG A 218 -6.62 -7.36 9.57
N ASP A 219 -7.53 -6.70 8.86
CA ASP A 219 -7.80 -6.96 7.44
C ASP A 219 -6.82 -6.24 6.48
N GLY A 220 -5.80 -5.58 7.03
CA GLY A 220 -4.78 -4.85 6.28
C GLY A 220 -5.15 -3.42 5.93
N ARG A 221 -6.38 -2.96 6.19
CA ARG A 221 -6.74 -1.55 5.98
C ARG A 221 -5.83 -0.64 6.77
N ARG A 222 -5.39 0.45 6.13
CA ARG A 222 -4.53 1.46 6.73
C ARG A 222 -5.25 2.81 6.77
N MET A 223 -5.12 3.50 7.90
CA MET A 223 -5.67 4.83 8.09
C MET A 223 -4.57 5.76 8.61
N PRO A 224 -4.09 6.71 7.80
CA PRO A 224 -3.13 7.72 8.25
C PRO A 224 -3.83 8.82 9.06
N GLY A 225 -3.09 9.35 10.04
CA GLY A 225 -3.53 10.45 10.89
C GLY A 225 -4.34 10.04 12.12
N ALA A 226 -4.63 11.01 12.97
CA ALA A 226 -5.45 10.83 14.16
C ALA A 226 -6.93 10.74 13.77
N VAL A 227 -7.38 9.55 13.43
CA VAL A 227 -8.78 9.29 13.08
C VAL A 227 -9.68 9.31 14.32
N PRO A 228 -10.92 9.83 14.20
CA PRO A 228 -11.87 9.83 15.30
C PRO A 228 -12.19 8.40 15.79
N LEU A 229 -12.44 8.26 17.10
CA LEU A 229 -12.81 6.98 17.72
C LEU A 229 -13.97 6.27 17.02
N GLU A 230 -15.00 7.03 16.61
CA GLU A 230 -16.16 6.52 15.89
C GLU A 230 -15.77 5.82 14.58
N LYS A 231 -14.80 6.38 13.83
CA LYS A 231 -14.31 5.78 12.59
C LYS A 231 -13.58 4.47 12.86
N VAL A 232 -12.78 4.42 13.94
CA VAL A 232 -12.09 3.19 14.39
C VAL A 232 -13.12 2.11 14.75
N GLU A 233 -14.14 2.44 15.54
CA GLU A 233 -15.21 1.51 15.94
C GLU A 233 -16.04 1.03 14.73
N THR A 234 -16.38 1.91 13.81
CA THR A 234 -17.07 1.54 12.57
C THR A 234 -16.24 0.55 11.75
N THR A 235 -14.94 0.79 11.65
CA THR A 235 -14.04 -0.11 10.93
C THR A 235 -13.95 -1.48 11.58
N PHE A 236 -13.90 -1.56 12.89
CA PHE A 236 -13.95 -2.85 13.60
C PHE A 236 -15.26 -3.60 13.34
N LYS A 237 -16.41 -2.92 13.31
CA LYS A 237 -17.71 -3.54 12.98
C LYS A 237 -17.73 -4.08 11.56
N GLU A 238 -17.23 -3.34 10.59
CA GLU A 238 -17.13 -3.78 9.19
C GLU A 238 -16.23 -5.00 9.02
N ILE A 239 -15.14 -5.11 9.82
CA ILE A 239 -14.25 -6.27 9.79
C ILE A 239 -14.91 -7.50 10.40
N ALA A 240 -15.64 -7.33 11.49
CA ALA A 240 -16.33 -8.42 12.18
C ALA A 240 -17.52 -8.99 11.39
N GLY A 241 -18.13 -8.22 10.51
CA GLY A 241 -19.26 -8.63 9.66
C GLY A 241 -18.86 -9.33 8.37
N LYS A 242 -17.57 -9.55 8.13
CA LYS A 242 -17.03 -10.30 6.99
C LYS A 242 -16.61 -11.70 7.40
#